data_501512c5ccf16cc28b48b6be8af3d1ff
#
_entry.id   501512c5ccf16cc28b48b6be8af3d1ff
#
_cell.length_a   1.000
_cell.length_b   1.000
_cell.length_c   1.000
_cell.angle_alpha   90.00
_cell.angle_beta   90.00
_cell.angle_gamma   90.00
#
_symmetry.space_group_name_H-M   'P 1'
#
loop_
_entity.id
_entity.type
_entity.pdbx_description
1 polymer ?
#
loop_
_entity_poly.entity_id
_entity_poly.type
_entity_poly.pdbx_seq_one_letter_code
_entity_poly.pdbx_strand_id
1 'polypeptide(L)'
;MIIDCHTHLNRYVESQPVSLAERYAQLHADMNANGVQHAVVLSSYTVNADRPSTDELLAVMEGDPRVSVVAGVSVPHLGSDQVMHLRRLLETRRIVGLKLYPGYQPFHLYDRAVHPVYELAGDFDVPVMVHTGDTFNPKAKVRYTHPMEVDDVAVDFREVTFVLCHMGNPWFVDAMEVVYKNENVLGDISGLTLGTFEPRYERMVTRKIGEALAFINNPSKLMFGTDWPISDMGSYLAFAAKLETTDDEREGMMWRNAARVFRIPVQERAGG
;
A
#
# COMPACT_ATOMS: atom_id res chain seq x y z
N MET A 1 -15.41 6.31 9.11
CA MET A 1 -13.96 6.56 9.11
C MET A 1 -13.39 6.10 7.79
N ILE A 2 -12.33 6.77 7.27
CA ILE A 2 -11.62 6.37 6.05
C ILE A 2 -10.12 6.47 6.33
N ILE A 3 -9.40 5.38 6.05
CA ILE A 3 -7.93 5.33 6.05
C ILE A 3 -7.49 4.98 4.63
N ASP A 4 -6.71 5.83 4.01
CA ASP A 4 -6.04 5.53 2.74
C ASP A 4 -4.73 4.80 3.03
N CYS A 5 -4.68 3.50 2.79
CA CYS A 5 -3.53 2.69 3.17
C CYS A 5 -2.37 2.75 2.16
N HIS A 6 -2.51 3.51 1.06
CA HIS A 6 -1.52 3.53 0.01
C HIS A 6 -1.47 4.89 -0.69
N THR A 7 -0.56 5.73 -0.25
CA THR A 7 -0.30 7.05 -0.84
C THR A 7 1.20 7.30 -1.00
N HIS A 8 1.56 8.29 -1.81
CA HIS A 8 2.94 8.69 -2.04
C HIS A 8 3.08 10.22 -2.02
N LEU A 9 4.26 10.72 -1.66
CA LEU A 9 4.65 12.11 -1.91
C LEU A 9 5.65 12.26 -3.07
N ASN A 10 5.63 11.29 -3.98
CA ASN A 10 6.41 11.36 -5.21
C ASN A 10 5.82 12.39 -6.17
N ARG A 11 6.68 12.97 -7.02
CA ARG A 11 6.26 13.78 -8.16
C ARG A 11 6.35 12.92 -9.42
N TYR A 12 5.23 12.75 -10.11
CA TYR A 12 5.13 11.88 -11.29
C TYR A 12 4.99 12.66 -12.59
N VAL A 13 4.46 13.89 -12.52
CA VAL A 13 4.23 14.77 -13.69
C VAL A 13 4.66 16.21 -13.37
N GLU A 14 5.00 16.97 -14.40
CA GLU A 14 5.51 18.35 -14.26
C GLU A 14 4.54 19.31 -13.58
N SER A 15 3.24 19.08 -13.72
CA SER A 15 2.19 19.90 -13.10
C SER A 15 2.08 19.75 -11.59
N GLN A 16 2.65 18.70 -11.00
CA GLN A 16 2.66 18.51 -9.55
C GLN A 16 3.70 19.41 -8.87
N PRO A 17 3.50 19.82 -7.60
CA PRO A 17 4.42 20.67 -6.86
C PRO A 17 5.84 20.08 -6.81
N VAL A 18 6.84 20.97 -6.93
CA VAL A 18 8.26 20.56 -6.88
C VAL A 18 8.69 20.27 -5.46
N SER A 19 8.34 21.13 -4.49
CA SER A 19 8.78 20.97 -3.11
C SER A 19 8.00 19.86 -2.39
N LEU A 20 8.68 19.14 -1.52
CA LEU A 20 8.06 18.09 -0.70
C LEU A 20 7.00 18.66 0.25
N ALA A 21 7.24 19.84 0.81
CA ALA A 21 6.28 20.51 1.70
C ALA A 21 4.97 20.87 0.98
N GLU A 22 5.03 21.33 -0.28
CA GLU A 22 3.83 21.61 -1.06
C GLU A 22 3.08 20.32 -1.43
N ARG A 23 3.77 19.24 -1.78
CA ARG A 23 3.15 17.92 -2.02
C ARG A 23 2.47 17.39 -0.76
N TYR A 24 3.07 17.60 0.40
CA TYR A 24 2.47 17.22 1.67
C TYR A 24 1.24 18.08 2.01
N ALA A 25 1.30 19.40 1.79
CA ALA A 25 0.14 20.27 1.93
C ALA A 25 -1.01 19.88 0.98
N GLN A 26 -0.69 19.47 -0.26
CA GLN A 26 -1.69 18.97 -1.22
C GLN A 26 -2.33 17.67 -0.74
N LEU A 27 -1.57 16.71 -0.19
CA LEU A 27 -2.14 15.50 0.39
C LEU A 27 -3.18 15.85 1.47
N HIS A 28 -2.85 16.77 2.38
CA HIS A 28 -3.78 17.23 3.41
C HIS A 28 -5.02 17.90 2.84
N ALA A 29 -4.86 18.72 1.81
CA ALA A 29 -6.00 19.37 1.13
C ALA A 29 -6.94 18.33 0.54
N ASP A 30 -6.38 17.30 -0.14
CA ASP A 30 -7.17 16.23 -0.76
C ASP A 30 -7.80 15.30 0.29
N MET A 31 -7.09 14.97 1.37
CA MET A 31 -7.66 14.25 2.51
C MET A 31 -8.86 14.99 3.11
N ASN A 32 -8.71 16.32 3.34
CA ASN A 32 -9.78 17.13 3.93
C ASN A 32 -10.99 17.23 2.99
N ALA A 33 -10.75 17.48 1.69
CA ALA A 33 -11.81 17.56 0.68
C ALA A 33 -12.61 16.27 0.55
N ASN A 34 -11.97 15.12 0.81
CA ASN A 34 -12.54 13.80 0.62
C ASN A 34 -12.89 13.07 1.93
N GLY A 35 -12.74 13.71 3.07
CA GLY A 35 -13.07 13.12 4.37
C GLY A 35 -12.19 11.94 4.77
N VAL A 36 -10.94 11.87 4.29
CA VAL A 36 -9.95 10.88 4.70
C VAL A 36 -9.30 11.31 6.01
N GLN A 37 -9.39 10.48 7.04
CA GLN A 37 -8.89 10.79 8.37
C GLN A 37 -7.42 10.44 8.55
N HIS A 38 -6.93 9.42 7.86
CA HIS A 38 -5.54 8.99 7.97
C HIS A 38 -5.01 8.50 6.63
N ALA A 39 -3.74 8.77 6.33
CA ALA A 39 -3.04 8.28 5.14
C ALA A 39 -1.77 7.54 5.53
N VAL A 40 -1.53 6.40 4.90
CA VAL A 40 -0.25 5.68 4.97
C VAL A 40 0.57 6.09 3.75
N VAL A 41 1.73 6.73 4.00
CA VAL A 41 2.60 7.28 2.97
C VAL A 41 3.79 6.37 2.76
N LEU A 42 3.96 5.87 1.54
CA LEU A 42 5.01 4.96 1.16
C LEU A 42 6.18 5.71 0.51
N SER A 43 7.40 5.53 1.03
CA SER A 43 8.58 6.03 0.34
C SER A 43 8.94 5.14 -0.87
N SER A 44 9.74 5.68 -1.80
CA SER A 44 10.13 4.96 -3.01
C SER A 44 11.35 4.06 -2.77
N TYR A 45 11.55 3.11 -3.68
CA TYR A 45 12.78 2.27 -3.77
C TYR A 45 14.01 3.05 -4.28
N THR A 46 13.82 4.25 -4.79
CA THR A 46 14.87 5.14 -5.26
C THR A 46 14.65 6.56 -4.75
N VAL A 47 15.73 7.27 -4.46
CA VAL A 47 15.68 8.61 -3.90
C VAL A 47 16.24 9.60 -4.91
N ASN A 48 15.49 10.66 -5.18
CA ASN A 48 15.89 11.81 -5.99
C ASN A 48 14.95 13.00 -5.71
N ALA A 49 15.10 14.12 -6.42
CA ALA A 49 14.29 15.33 -6.22
C ALA A 49 12.76 15.09 -6.31
N ASP A 50 12.33 14.12 -7.11
CA ASP A 50 10.92 13.77 -7.30
C ASP A 50 10.45 12.63 -6.37
N ARG A 51 11.37 11.94 -5.70
CA ARG A 51 11.10 10.76 -4.86
C ARG A 51 11.83 10.91 -3.52
N PRO A 52 11.15 11.42 -2.49
CA PRO A 52 11.76 11.64 -1.18
C PRO A 52 12.15 10.31 -0.52
N SER A 53 13.23 10.36 0.25
CA SER A 53 13.65 9.28 1.13
C SER A 53 12.66 9.09 2.30
N THR A 54 12.76 7.95 2.98
CA THR A 54 12.00 7.71 4.22
C THR A 54 12.28 8.79 5.26
N ASP A 55 13.54 9.20 5.43
CA ASP A 55 13.90 10.21 6.43
C ASP A 55 13.36 11.61 6.09
N GLU A 56 13.32 11.99 4.80
CA GLU A 56 12.69 13.25 4.36
C GLU A 56 11.18 13.23 4.59
N LEU A 57 10.51 12.09 4.34
CA LEU A 57 9.09 11.93 4.68
C LEU A 57 8.87 12.08 6.18
N LEU A 58 9.66 11.39 7.00
CA LEU A 58 9.55 11.45 8.46
C LEU A 58 9.80 12.86 9.00
N ALA A 59 10.68 13.63 8.37
CA ALA A 59 10.96 15.01 8.76
C ALA A 59 9.79 15.96 8.41
N VAL A 60 9.23 15.86 7.21
CA VAL A 60 8.13 16.76 6.78
C VAL A 60 6.82 16.45 7.48
N MET A 61 6.63 15.21 7.96
CA MET A 61 5.42 14.72 8.64
C MET A 61 5.55 14.69 10.16
N GLU A 62 6.64 15.21 10.72
CA GLU A 62 6.91 15.10 12.15
C GLU A 62 5.79 15.68 13.01
N GLY A 63 5.29 14.86 13.94
CA GLY A 63 4.23 15.26 14.89
C GLY A 63 2.82 15.24 14.33
N ASP A 64 2.60 14.85 13.09
CA ASP A 64 1.26 14.74 12.53
C ASP A 64 0.63 13.36 12.80
N PRO A 65 -0.44 13.28 13.62
CA PRO A 65 -1.09 12.02 13.95
C PRO A 65 -1.96 11.44 12.80
N ARG A 66 -2.13 12.20 11.71
CA ARG A 66 -2.99 11.81 10.57
C ARG A 66 -2.23 11.04 9.49
N VAL A 67 -0.93 10.84 9.66
CA VAL A 67 -0.10 10.15 8.68
C VAL A 67 0.79 9.11 9.34
N SER A 68 1.07 8.05 8.61
CA SER A 68 2.04 7.02 8.97
C SER A 68 2.97 6.76 7.78
N VAL A 69 4.20 6.31 8.04
CA VAL A 69 5.18 6.06 6.98
C VAL A 69 5.48 4.57 6.84
N VAL A 70 5.43 4.07 5.63
CA VAL A 70 5.96 2.76 5.22
C VAL A 70 7.26 2.99 4.45
N ALA A 71 8.34 2.33 4.86
CA ALA A 71 9.64 2.51 4.25
C ALA A 71 9.79 1.66 2.98
N GLY A 72 10.06 2.31 1.86
CA GLY A 72 10.44 1.65 0.60
C GLY A 72 11.87 1.10 0.68
N VAL A 73 12.03 -0.15 0.26
CA VAL A 73 13.32 -0.86 0.31
C VAL A 73 13.93 -0.96 -1.08
N SER A 74 15.21 -0.57 -1.19
CA SER A 74 16.00 -0.81 -2.40
C SER A 74 16.72 -2.16 -2.30
N VAL A 75 16.11 -3.23 -2.79
CA VAL A 75 16.65 -4.58 -2.69
C VAL A 75 18.03 -4.74 -3.33
N PRO A 76 18.32 -4.17 -4.53
CA PRO A 76 19.67 -4.24 -5.11
C PRO A 76 20.76 -3.57 -4.28
N HIS A 77 20.41 -2.71 -3.34
CA HIS A 77 21.33 -1.98 -2.47
C HIS A 77 21.14 -2.34 -0.98
N LEU A 78 20.42 -3.44 -0.70
CA LEU A 78 20.12 -3.88 0.66
C LEU A 78 21.38 -4.45 1.32
N GLY A 79 22.16 -3.57 1.93
CA GLY A 79 23.32 -3.94 2.74
C GLY A 79 23.05 -3.83 4.24
N SER A 80 24.02 -4.24 5.06
CA SER A 80 23.93 -4.20 6.52
C SER A 80 23.53 -2.83 7.07
N ASP A 81 24.03 -1.76 6.49
CA ASP A 81 23.75 -0.39 6.94
C ASP A 81 22.29 -0.01 6.74
N GLN A 82 21.69 -0.39 5.58
CA GLN A 82 20.27 -0.15 5.31
C GLN A 82 19.39 -1.01 6.23
N VAL A 83 19.74 -2.28 6.44
CA VAL A 83 19.03 -3.15 7.38
C VAL A 83 19.07 -2.58 8.80
N MET A 84 20.24 -2.14 9.28
CA MET A 84 20.38 -1.50 10.59
C MET A 84 19.61 -0.18 10.69
N HIS A 85 19.55 0.61 9.61
CA HIS A 85 18.77 1.85 9.59
C HIS A 85 17.26 1.54 9.70
N LEU A 86 16.73 0.60 8.89
CA LEU A 86 15.34 0.16 8.98
C LEU A 86 15.00 -0.39 10.37
N ARG A 87 15.89 -1.20 10.96
CA ARG A 87 15.72 -1.71 12.34
C ARG A 87 15.55 -0.57 13.33
N ARG A 88 16.40 0.45 13.31
CA ARG A 88 16.28 1.62 14.21
C ARG A 88 14.97 2.38 14.03
N LEU A 89 14.49 2.53 12.78
CA LEU A 89 13.21 3.18 12.51
C LEU A 89 12.03 2.35 13.06
N LEU A 90 12.11 1.02 12.98
CA LEU A 90 11.11 0.11 13.55
C LEU A 90 11.15 0.10 15.09
N GLU A 91 12.34 0.02 15.70
CA GLU A 91 12.53 0.09 17.17
C GLU A 91 11.93 1.37 17.77
N THR A 92 12.09 2.48 17.06
CA THR A 92 11.56 3.79 17.49
C THR A 92 10.12 4.04 17.01
N ARG A 93 9.50 3.07 16.34
CA ARG A 93 8.13 3.14 15.78
C ARG A 93 7.91 4.35 14.85
N ARG A 94 8.95 4.79 14.17
CA ARG A 94 8.85 5.89 13.19
C ARG A 94 8.25 5.43 11.87
N ILE A 95 8.37 4.14 11.54
CA ILE A 95 7.72 3.52 10.38
C ILE A 95 6.80 2.39 10.84
N VAL A 96 5.73 2.14 10.07
CA VAL A 96 4.68 1.17 10.37
C VAL A 96 4.67 -0.03 9.44
N GLY A 97 5.63 -0.14 8.53
CA GLY A 97 5.75 -1.23 7.57
C GLY A 97 6.90 -1.02 6.61
N LEU A 98 7.11 -2.02 5.75
CA LEU A 98 8.12 -2.04 4.70
C LEU A 98 7.44 -2.21 3.33
N LYS A 99 7.99 -1.61 2.26
CA LYS A 99 7.47 -1.73 0.89
C LYS A 99 8.52 -2.27 -0.05
N LEU A 100 8.15 -3.29 -0.81
CA LEU A 100 8.92 -3.88 -1.89
C LEU A 100 8.35 -3.49 -3.25
N TYR A 101 9.24 -3.27 -4.23
CA TYR A 101 8.90 -2.83 -5.58
C TYR A 101 9.44 -3.81 -6.64
N PRO A 102 9.04 -5.12 -6.61
CA PRO A 102 9.42 -6.02 -7.68
C PRO A 102 8.90 -5.50 -9.03
N GLY A 103 9.60 -5.81 -10.11
CA GLY A 103 9.30 -5.25 -11.43
C GLY A 103 9.96 -3.91 -11.71
N TYR A 104 9.82 -2.94 -10.83
CA TYR A 104 10.61 -1.69 -10.86
C TYR A 104 12.07 -1.96 -10.53
N GLN A 105 12.31 -2.92 -9.67
CA GLN A 105 13.61 -3.52 -9.39
C GLN A 105 13.59 -4.99 -9.82
N PRO A 106 14.67 -5.51 -10.48
CA PRO A 106 14.68 -6.85 -11.04
C PRO A 106 15.05 -7.89 -10.00
N PHE A 107 14.10 -8.28 -9.14
CA PHE A 107 14.26 -9.37 -8.17
C PHE A 107 12.94 -10.13 -8.04
N HIS A 108 13.04 -11.41 -7.67
CA HIS A 108 11.92 -12.24 -7.25
C HIS A 108 11.73 -12.13 -5.73
N LEU A 109 10.49 -12.24 -5.25
CA LEU A 109 10.21 -12.15 -3.82
C LEU A 109 10.93 -13.26 -3.01
N TYR A 110 11.09 -14.44 -3.59
CA TYR A 110 11.79 -15.57 -2.98
C TYR A 110 13.33 -15.50 -3.06
N ASP A 111 13.90 -14.44 -3.65
CA ASP A 111 15.36 -14.27 -3.68
C ASP A 111 15.90 -14.04 -2.27
N ARG A 112 16.97 -14.77 -1.89
CA ARG A 112 17.56 -14.66 -0.54
C ARG A 112 17.96 -13.24 -0.15
N ALA A 113 18.23 -12.37 -1.13
CA ALA A 113 18.53 -10.97 -0.89
C ALA A 113 17.37 -10.20 -0.24
N VAL A 114 16.13 -10.70 -0.33
CA VAL A 114 14.93 -10.09 0.25
C VAL A 114 14.68 -10.58 1.68
N HIS A 115 15.18 -11.75 2.07
CA HIS A 115 14.92 -12.36 3.38
C HIS A 115 15.15 -11.44 4.58
N PRO A 116 16.20 -10.58 4.62
CA PRO A 116 16.38 -9.63 5.73
C PRO A 116 15.20 -8.66 5.92
N VAL A 117 14.40 -8.39 4.86
CA VAL A 117 13.18 -7.57 4.96
C VAL A 117 12.08 -8.34 5.69
N TYR A 118 11.93 -9.62 5.39
CA TYR A 118 10.94 -10.49 6.03
C TYR A 118 11.30 -10.76 7.50
N GLU A 119 12.58 -10.99 7.79
CA GLU A 119 13.09 -11.14 9.15
C GLU A 119 12.81 -9.87 9.99
N LEU A 120 13.09 -8.68 9.44
CA LEU A 120 12.74 -7.43 10.12
C LEU A 120 11.23 -7.30 10.34
N ALA A 121 10.43 -7.61 9.32
CA ALA A 121 8.99 -7.51 9.43
C ALA A 121 8.41 -8.44 10.50
N GLY A 122 8.93 -9.68 10.58
CA GLY A 122 8.57 -10.64 11.62
C GLY A 122 9.02 -10.21 13.01
N ASP A 123 10.29 -9.76 13.16
CA ASP A 123 10.84 -9.29 14.44
C ASP A 123 10.01 -8.15 15.08
N PHE A 124 9.45 -7.25 14.25
CA PHE A 124 8.71 -6.07 14.70
C PHE A 124 7.19 -6.17 14.52
N ASP A 125 6.71 -7.30 13.97
CA ASP A 125 5.31 -7.54 13.65
C ASP A 125 4.68 -6.36 12.87
N VAL A 126 5.33 -6.02 11.73
CA VAL A 126 4.88 -4.99 10.79
C VAL A 126 4.65 -5.60 9.41
N PRO A 127 3.74 -5.04 8.59
CA PRO A 127 3.46 -5.59 7.27
C PRO A 127 4.59 -5.31 6.27
N VAL A 128 4.71 -6.22 5.30
CA VAL A 128 5.44 -6.03 4.04
C VAL A 128 4.42 -5.80 2.92
N MET A 129 4.35 -4.58 2.42
CA MET A 129 3.56 -4.24 1.24
C MET A 129 4.34 -4.59 -0.02
N VAL A 130 3.73 -5.33 -0.92
CA VAL A 130 4.38 -5.81 -2.15
C VAL A 130 3.68 -5.21 -3.36
N HIS A 131 4.42 -4.49 -4.21
CA HIS A 131 3.90 -4.07 -5.51
C HIS A 131 3.60 -5.30 -6.35
N THR A 132 2.37 -5.42 -6.86
CA THR A 132 1.96 -6.50 -7.76
C THR A 132 1.19 -5.93 -8.95
N GLY A 133 1.15 -6.68 -10.04
CA GLY A 133 0.38 -6.27 -11.21
C GLY A 133 1.12 -5.37 -12.18
N ASP A 134 0.38 -4.44 -12.77
CA ASP A 134 0.88 -3.52 -13.79
C ASP A 134 1.90 -2.52 -13.22
N THR A 135 2.73 -1.98 -14.10
CA THR A 135 3.79 -1.05 -13.72
C THR A 135 3.65 0.27 -14.48
N PHE A 136 3.64 1.39 -13.75
CA PHE A 136 3.58 2.73 -14.34
C PHE A 136 4.80 3.03 -15.25
N ASN A 137 5.98 2.52 -14.89
CA ASN A 137 7.18 2.75 -15.66
C ASN A 137 7.32 1.71 -16.79
N PRO A 138 7.34 2.11 -18.08
CA PRO A 138 7.47 1.17 -19.20
C PRO A 138 8.80 0.39 -19.25
N LYS A 139 9.80 0.77 -18.44
CA LYS A 139 11.07 0.02 -18.31
C LYS A 139 11.01 -1.06 -17.23
N ALA A 140 9.94 -1.06 -16.38
CA ALA A 140 9.74 -2.09 -15.38
C ALA A 140 9.31 -3.41 -16.05
N LYS A 141 9.52 -4.53 -15.34
CA LYS A 141 9.29 -5.86 -15.90
C LYS A 141 8.20 -6.58 -15.11
N VAL A 142 7.02 -6.67 -15.65
CA VAL A 142 5.85 -7.33 -15.03
C VAL A 142 6.06 -8.80 -14.67
N ARG A 143 7.08 -9.45 -15.20
CA ARG A 143 7.43 -10.84 -14.83
C ARG A 143 7.73 -11.03 -13.34
N TYR A 144 8.13 -9.96 -12.64
CA TYR A 144 8.45 -9.99 -11.21
C TYR A 144 7.28 -9.54 -10.32
N THR A 145 6.13 -9.15 -10.91
CA THR A 145 5.00 -8.56 -10.17
C THR A 145 3.79 -9.48 -10.11
N HIS A 146 3.97 -10.77 -10.47
CA HIS A 146 2.86 -11.70 -10.48
C HIS A 146 2.44 -12.04 -9.04
N PRO A 147 1.14 -12.03 -8.70
CA PRO A 147 0.64 -12.29 -7.34
C PRO A 147 1.10 -13.61 -6.74
N MET A 148 1.32 -14.64 -7.55
CA MET A 148 1.75 -15.97 -7.09
C MET A 148 3.11 -15.95 -6.37
N GLU A 149 3.99 -14.98 -6.66
CA GLU A 149 5.25 -14.85 -5.91
C GLU A 149 5.01 -14.47 -4.43
N VAL A 150 3.87 -13.81 -4.14
CA VAL A 150 3.46 -13.53 -2.75
C VAL A 150 3.05 -14.81 -2.04
N ASP A 151 2.43 -15.77 -2.75
CA ASP A 151 2.08 -17.08 -2.18
C ASP A 151 3.32 -17.82 -1.66
N ASP A 152 4.38 -17.87 -2.47
CA ASP A 152 5.63 -18.55 -2.12
C ASP A 152 6.19 -18.01 -0.79
N VAL A 153 6.32 -16.69 -0.66
CA VAL A 153 6.90 -16.09 0.56
C VAL A 153 5.94 -16.07 1.74
N ALA A 154 4.64 -16.00 1.52
CA ALA A 154 3.64 -16.07 2.58
C ALA A 154 3.59 -17.45 3.25
N VAL A 155 3.88 -18.51 2.50
CA VAL A 155 4.00 -19.88 3.03
C VAL A 155 5.28 -20.05 3.83
N ASP A 156 6.40 -19.48 3.36
CA ASP A 156 7.71 -19.62 3.98
C ASP A 156 7.88 -18.72 5.23
N PHE A 157 7.22 -17.55 5.25
CA PHE A 157 7.30 -16.55 6.33
C PHE A 157 5.90 -16.29 6.93
N ARG A 158 5.35 -17.29 7.63
CA ARG A 158 3.97 -17.24 8.14
C ARG A 158 3.73 -16.20 9.23
N GLU A 159 4.78 -15.78 9.92
CA GLU A 159 4.76 -14.73 10.94
C GLU A 159 4.71 -13.32 10.34
N VAL A 160 4.97 -13.17 9.03
CA VAL A 160 4.96 -11.88 8.33
C VAL A 160 3.60 -11.65 7.70
N THR A 161 3.01 -10.48 7.96
CA THR A 161 1.82 -10.02 7.24
C THR A 161 2.24 -9.41 5.90
N PHE A 162 1.73 -9.96 4.81
CA PHE A 162 1.93 -9.42 3.46
C PHE A 162 0.70 -8.65 2.99
N VAL A 163 0.93 -7.48 2.35
CA VAL A 163 -0.12 -6.73 1.66
C VAL A 163 0.18 -6.76 0.17
N LEU A 164 -0.66 -7.49 -0.57
CA LEU A 164 -0.64 -7.58 -2.02
C LEU A 164 -1.27 -6.30 -2.58
N CYS A 165 -0.43 -5.39 -3.10
CA CYS A 165 -0.89 -4.11 -3.61
C CYS A 165 -1.62 -4.24 -4.95
N HIS A 166 -2.61 -3.37 -5.18
CA HIS A 166 -3.33 -3.22 -6.45
C HIS A 166 -4.14 -4.46 -6.85
N MET A 167 -4.42 -5.38 -5.90
CA MET A 167 -5.08 -6.67 -6.17
C MET A 167 -4.53 -7.38 -7.41
N GLY A 168 -3.22 -7.24 -7.64
CA GLY A 168 -2.52 -7.88 -8.75
C GLY A 168 -2.98 -7.49 -10.15
N ASN A 169 -3.71 -6.39 -10.32
CA ASN A 169 -4.25 -5.97 -11.62
C ASN A 169 -3.19 -6.05 -12.75
N PRO A 170 -3.40 -6.85 -13.85
CA PRO A 170 -4.68 -7.47 -14.26
C PRO A 170 -4.91 -8.92 -13.77
N TRP A 171 -4.02 -9.52 -12.97
CA TRP A 171 -4.12 -10.91 -12.49
C TRP A 171 -5.01 -11.04 -11.25
N PHE A 172 -6.21 -10.47 -11.31
CA PHE A 172 -7.16 -10.46 -10.18
C PHE A 172 -7.51 -11.87 -9.66
N VAL A 173 -7.65 -12.86 -10.56
CA VAL A 173 -8.02 -14.22 -10.17
C VAL A 173 -6.92 -14.87 -9.33
N ASP A 174 -5.67 -14.71 -9.74
CA ASP A 174 -4.52 -15.24 -9.00
C ASP A 174 -4.37 -14.51 -7.66
N ALA A 175 -4.56 -13.19 -7.65
CA ALA A 175 -4.53 -12.40 -6.42
C ALA A 175 -5.64 -12.81 -5.43
N MET A 176 -6.86 -13.08 -5.92
CA MET A 176 -7.97 -13.59 -5.09
C MET A 176 -7.58 -14.88 -4.38
N GLU A 177 -7.00 -15.85 -5.11
CA GLU A 177 -6.58 -17.12 -4.53
C GLU A 177 -5.48 -16.94 -3.48
N VAL A 178 -4.47 -16.09 -3.77
CA VAL A 178 -3.37 -15.84 -2.83
C VAL A 178 -3.88 -15.21 -1.53
N VAL A 179 -4.80 -14.25 -1.62
CA VAL A 179 -5.40 -13.58 -0.45
C VAL A 179 -6.34 -14.53 0.31
N TYR A 180 -7.11 -15.35 -0.41
CA TYR A 180 -8.03 -16.33 0.18
C TYR A 180 -7.29 -17.43 0.95
N LYS A 181 -6.30 -18.04 0.31
CA LYS A 181 -5.56 -19.20 0.83
C LYS A 181 -4.70 -18.85 2.05
N ASN A 182 -4.04 -17.70 2.05
CA ASN A 182 -3.02 -17.36 3.05
C ASN A 182 -3.60 -16.45 4.14
N GLU A 183 -3.60 -16.92 5.39
CA GLU A 183 -4.11 -16.16 6.54
C GLU A 183 -3.36 -14.85 6.75
N ASN A 184 -2.05 -14.84 6.47
CA ASN A 184 -1.14 -13.71 6.61
C ASN A 184 -1.06 -12.79 5.37
N VAL A 185 -1.94 -12.98 4.36
CA VAL A 185 -2.00 -12.09 3.19
C VAL A 185 -3.29 -11.29 3.18
N LEU A 186 -3.16 -9.99 2.96
CA LEU A 186 -4.26 -9.07 2.65
C LEU A 186 -4.04 -8.47 1.26
N GLY A 187 -5.09 -7.88 0.68
CA GLY A 187 -4.98 -7.10 -0.54
C GLY A 187 -5.34 -5.64 -0.34
N ASP A 188 -4.73 -4.72 -1.09
CA ASP A 188 -5.25 -3.37 -1.22
C ASP A 188 -5.81 -3.13 -2.64
N ILE A 189 -6.81 -2.27 -2.73
CA ILE A 189 -7.48 -1.94 -4.00
C ILE A 189 -6.93 -0.64 -4.62
N SER A 190 -5.73 -0.22 -4.26
CA SER A 190 -5.07 0.98 -4.78
C SER A 190 -4.59 0.82 -6.24
N GLY A 191 -4.20 1.91 -6.90
CA GLY A 191 -3.47 1.87 -8.18
C GLY A 191 -4.21 1.24 -9.37
N LEU A 192 -5.53 1.12 -9.30
CA LEU A 192 -6.34 0.51 -10.37
C LEU A 192 -6.60 1.47 -11.53
N THR A 193 -6.28 2.76 -11.41
CA THR A 193 -6.39 3.76 -12.47
C THR A 193 -5.31 4.82 -12.36
N LEU A 194 -5.10 5.56 -13.44
CA LEU A 194 -4.28 6.78 -13.47
C LEU A 194 -5.23 7.98 -13.57
N GLY A 195 -5.09 8.95 -12.65
CA GLY A 195 -6.05 10.05 -12.53
C GLY A 195 -7.44 9.58 -12.10
N THR A 196 -8.45 9.88 -12.90
CA THR A 196 -9.85 9.49 -12.66
C THR A 196 -10.21 8.21 -13.41
N PHE A 197 -11.19 7.47 -12.88
CA PHE A 197 -11.69 6.28 -13.56
C PHE A 197 -12.42 6.62 -14.86
N GLU A 198 -12.00 6.01 -15.96
CA GLU A 198 -12.75 6.02 -17.22
C GLU A 198 -13.97 5.08 -17.06
N PRO A 199 -15.21 5.47 -17.46
CA PRO A 199 -16.43 4.75 -17.11
C PRO A 199 -16.48 3.28 -17.54
N ARG A 200 -15.88 2.93 -18.68
CA ARG A 200 -15.85 1.53 -19.15
C ARG A 200 -14.88 0.69 -18.30
N TYR A 201 -13.74 1.27 -17.98
CA TYR A 201 -12.73 0.60 -17.17
C TYR A 201 -13.19 0.48 -15.72
N GLU A 202 -13.81 1.53 -15.16
CA GLU A 202 -14.42 1.51 -13.83
C GLU A 202 -15.40 0.35 -13.67
N ARG A 203 -16.33 0.17 -14.63
CA ARG A 203 -17.28 -0.98 -14.58
C ARG A 203 -16.56 -2.33 -14.57
N MET A 204 -15.46 -2.45 -15.30
CA MET A 204 -14.68 -3.70 -15.34
C MET A 204 -14.02 -3.96 -13.99
N VAL A 205 -13.31 -2.97 -13.40
CA VAL A 205 -12.63 -3.16 -12.11
C VAL A 205 -13.62 -3.28 -10.95
N THR A 206 -14.76 -2.56 -10.97
CA THR A 206 -15.83 -2.73 -9.96
C THR A 206 -16.32 -4.18 -9.92
N ARG A 207 -16.55 -4.78 -11.09
CA ARG A 207 -16.93 -6.20 -11.17
C ARG A 207 -15.80 -7.10 -10.63
N LYS A 208 -14.54 -6.83 -10.99
CA LYS A 208 -13.40 -7.64 -10.54
C LYS A 208 -13.19 -7.60 -9.04
N ILE A 209 -13.31 -6.42 -8.42
CA ILE A 209 -13.23 -6.29 -6.96
C ILE A 209 -14.47 -6.92 -6.29
N GLY A 210 -15.66 -6.80 -6.89
CA GLY A 210 -16.86 -7.51 -6.41
C GLY A 210 -16.70 -9.04 -6.45
N GLU A 211 -16.12 -9.60 -7.53
CA GLU A 211 -15.75 -11.01 -7.62
C GLU A 211 -14.76 -11.40 -6.52
N ALA A 212 -13.77 -10.54 -6.22
CA ALA A 212 -12.79 -10.76 -5.15
C ALA A 212 -13.43 -10.77 -3.76
N LEU A 213 -14.30 -9.80 -3.45
CA LEU A 213 -15.06 -9.77 -2.19
C LEU A 213 -15.85 -11.04 -1.99
N ALA A 214 -16.61 -11.47 -3.02
CA ALA A 214 -17.43 -12.66 -2.97
C ALA A 214 -16.61 -13.96 -2.84
N PHE A 215 -15.46 -14.07 -3.52
CA PHE A 215 -14.61 -15.26 -3.47
C PHE A 215 -13.87 -15.36 -2.14
N ILE A 216 -13.22 -14.28 -1.69
CA ILE A 216 -12.47 -14.24 -0.45
C ILE A 216 -13.42 -14.40 0.75
N ASN A 217 -14.62 -13.80 0.69
CA ASN A 217 -15.70 -13.89 1.69
C ASN A 217 -15.18 -13.70 3.12
N ASN A 218 -14.29 -12.72 3.31
CA ASN A 218 -13.69 -12.41 4.60
C ASN A 218 -13.47 -10.88 4.72
N PRO A 219 -14.24 -10.17 5.57
CA PRO A 219 -14.18 -8.72 5.70
C PRO A 219 -12.85 -8.18 6.22
N SER A 220 -11.97 -9.05 6.73
CA SER A 220 -10.68 -8.65 7.28
C SER A 220 -9.52 -8.66 6.26
N LYS A 221 -9.80 -8.91 4.96
CA LYS A 221 -8.77 -9.20 3.95
C LYS A 221 -8.48 -8.07 2.96
N LEU A 222 -9.42 -7.18 2.68
CA LEU A 222 -9.20 -6.09 1.74
C LEU A 222 -9.06 -4.75 2.44
N MET A 223 -8.23 -3.86 1.87
CA MET A 223 -8.00 -2.51 2.37
C MET A 223 -8.20 -1.48 1.25
N PHE A 224 -8.77 -0.33 1.62
CA PHE A 224 -8.88 0.83 0.76
C PHE A 224 -7.54 1.55 0.67
N GLY A 225 -7.13 1.85 -0.54
CA GLY A 225 -6.00 2.68 -0.89
C GLY A 225 -6.22 3.32 -2.25
N THR A 226 -5.62 4.47 -2.51
CA THR A 226 -5.79 5.20 -3.78
C THR A 226 -4.59 5.10 -4.70
N ASP A 227 -3.38 4.98 -4.15
CA ASP A 227 -2.11 5.24 -4.84
C ASP A 227 -1.95 6.73 -5.23
N TRP A 228 -2.56 7.63 -4.42
CA TRP A 228 -2.38 9.08 -4.58
C TRP A 228 -0.87 9.44 -4.60
N PRO A 229 -0.39 10.34 -5.44
CA PRO A 229 -1.11 11.24 -6.35
C PRO A 229 -1.23 10.72 -7.79
N ILE A 230 -0.93 9.45 -8.06
CA ILE A 230 -1.13 8.86 -9.40
C ILE A 230 -2.62 8.80 -9.71
N SER A 231 -3.44 8.47 -8.73
CA SER A 231 -4.90 8.39 -8.84
C SER A 231 -5.57 9.52 -8.05
N ASP A 232 -6.72 9.98 -8.53
CA ASP A 232 -7.54 10.98 -7.86
C ASP A 232 -8.32 10.37 -6.68
N MET A 233 -8.17 10.95 -5.51
CA MET A 233 -8.76 10.43 -4.26
C MET A 233 -10.29 10.44 -4.29
N GLY A 234 -10.91 11.50 -4.83
CA GLY A 234 -12.37 11.62 -4.94
C GLY A 234 -12.95 10.59 -5.91
N SER A 235 -12.30 10.38 -7.05
CA SER A 235 -12.66 9.35 -8.02
C SER A 235 -12.58 7.94 -7.41
N TYR A 236 -11.57 7.68 -6.59
CA TYR A 236 -11.41 6.42 -5.90
C TYR A 236 -12.49 6.14 -4.86
N LEU A 237 -12.88 7.15 -4.10
CA LEU A 237 -13.99 7.04 -3.15
C LEU A 237 -15.32 6.82 -3.86
N ALA A 238 -15.55 7.51 -5.00
CA ALA A 238 -16.72 7.28 -5.83
C ALA A 238 -16.76 5.85 -6.41
N PHE A 239 -15.61 5.29 -6.80
CA PHE A 239 -15.47 3.89 -7.19
C PHE A 239 -15.77 2.95 -6.02
N ALA A 240 -15.15 3.14 -4.86
CA ALA A 240 -15.36 2.30 -3.68
C ALA A 240 -16.82 2.29 -3.21
N ALA A 241 -17.53 3.41 -3.36
CA ALA A 241 -18.96 3.51 -3.04
C ALA A 241 -19.87 2.66 -3.94
N LYS A 242 -19.40 2.25 -5.13
CA LYS A 242 -20.14 1.41 -6.09
C LYS A 242 -19.95 -0.10 -5.84
N LEU A 243 -19.01 -0.47 -4.97
CA LEU A 243 -18.80 -1.87 -4.61
C LEU A 243 -19.97 -2.37 -3.77
N GLU A 244 -20.52 -3.51 -4.18
CA GLU A 244 -21.52 -4.21 -3.40
C GLU A 244 -20.84 -4.88 -2.20
N THR A 245 -21.08 -4.36 -1.01
CA THR A 245 -20.45 -4.81 0.24
C THR A 245 -21.50 -4.89 1.34
N THR A 246 -21.34 -5.83 2.26
CA THR A 246 -21.97 -5.75 3.57
C THR A 246 -21.39 -4.57 4.38
N ASP A 247 -22.05 -4.16 5.47
CA ASP A 247 -21.53 -3.10 6.32
C ASP A 247 -20.18 -3.50 6.95
N ASP A 248 -20.02 -4.76 7.33
CA ASP A 248 -18.79 -5.30 7.91
C ASP A 248 -17.62 -5.30 6.92
N GLU A 249 -17.87 -5.71 5.67
CA GLU A 249 -16.87 -5.63 4.58
C GLU A 249 -16.49 -4.17 4.28
N ARG A 250 -17.48 -3.28 4.23
CA ARG A 250 -17.24 -1.86 4.01
C ARG A 250 -16.39 -1.23 5.10
N GLU A 251 -16.72 -1.45 6.36
CA GLU A 251 -15.92 -0.96 7.48
C GLU A 251 -14.54 -1.60 7.51
N GLY A 252 -14.46 -2.91 7.28
CA GLY A 252 -13.21 -3.64 7.16
C GLY A 252 -12.30 -3.00 6.14
N MET A 253 -12.80 -2.85 4.91
CA MET A 253 -12.05 -2.31 3.79
C MET A 253 -11.69 -0.83 3.98
N MET A 254 -12.64 0.02 4.38
CA MET A 254 -12.43 1.46 4.40
C MET A 254 -11.50 1.94 5.52
N TRP A 255 -11.37 1.21 6.62
CA TRP A 255 -10.53 1.67 7.72
C TRP A 255 -10.04 0.58 8.68
N ARG A 256 -10.89 -0.39 9.07
CA ARG A 256 -10.60 -1.30 10.20
C ARG A 256 -9.38 -2.19 9.93
N ASN A 257 -9.26 -2.71 8.70
CA ASN A 257 -8.14 -3.56 8.34
C ASN A 257 -6.82 -2.78 8.29
N ALA A 258 -6.82 -1.58 7.70
CA ALA A 258 -5.65 -0.72 7.69
C ALA A 258 -5.26 -0.28 9.11
N ALA A 259 -6.22 0.10 9.96
CA ALA A 259 -5.96 0.44 11.36
C ALA A 259 -5.29 -0.71 12.12
N ARG A 260 -5.77 -1.95 11.91
CA ARG A 260 -5.19 -3.16 12.53
C ARG A 260 -3.79 -3.45 12.00
N VAL A 261 -3.62 -3.48 10.67
CA VAL A 261 -2.38 -3.89 10.00
C VAL A 261 -1.24 -2.90 10.28
N PHE A 262 -1.52 -1.60 10.24
CA PHE A 262 -0.53 -0.54 10.46
C PHE A 262 -0.53 -0.01 11.90
N ARG A 263 -1.33 -0.61 12.81
CA ARG A 263 -1.44 -0.20 14.22
C ARG A 263 -1.77 1.29 14.40
N ILE A 264 -2.64 1.80 13.52
CA ILE A 264 -3.08 3.21 13.57
C ILE A 264 -4.05 3.37 14.74
N PRO A 265 -3.78 4.28 15.68
CA PRO A 265 -4.69 4.54 16.78
C PRO A 265 -6.02 5.09 16.24
N VAL A 266 -7.10 4.41 16.51
CA VAL A 266 -8.45 4.89 16.21
C VAL A 266 -9.16 5.24 17.52
N GLN A 267 -9.69 6.46 17.60
CA GLN A 267 -10.60 6.79 18.69
C GLN A 267 -11.93 6.09 18.40
N GLU A 268 -12.27 5.10 19.19
CA GLU A 268 -13.63 4.57 19.20
C GLU A 268 -14.57 5.76 19.47
N ARG A 269 -15.52 6.00 18.57
CA ARG A 269 -16.61 6.93 18.91
C ARG A 269 -17.27 6.36 20.15
N ALA A 270 -17.14 7.06 21.28
CA ALA A 270 -17.93 6.75 22.45
C ALA A 270 -19.38 6.65 21.98
N GLY A 271 -19.94 5.45 22.10
CA GLY A 271 -21.29 5.15 21.65
C GLY A 271 -22.27 6.13 22.30
N GLY A 272 -22.96 6.89 21.46
CA GLY A 272 -24.11 7.71 21.87
C GLY A 272 -25.35 6.85 21.99
#